data_77adfba09bbe60e35c009a07009d6a82
#
_entry.id   77adfba09bbe60e35c009a07009d6a82
#
_cell.length_a   1.000
_cell.length_b   1.000
_cell.length_c   1.000
_cell.angle_alpha   90.00
_cell.angle_beta   90.00
_cell.angle_gamma   90.00
#
_symmetry.space_group_name_H-M   'P 1'
#
loop_
_entity.id
_entity.type
_entity.pdbx_description
1 polymer ?
#
loop_
_entity_poly.entity_id
_entity_poly.type
_entity_poly.pdbx_seq_one_letter_code
_entity_poly.pdbx_strand_id
1 'polypeptide(L)'
;LLDSSQFSKSRRHAIWIPDYLDRYDPELLRFYLASIMPEQKDANFTWEDYVTRINTELIGNYGNLMYRVMSFANKNFPEGLSSKNPVNNELNEKTKTAFNKVSEALEACKFKKALQAIMELSQAGNIALNDAAPWKQVKADREACETTLVQFLNFSSSLSVLMSPFLPKSSQKAWDFLGKDSKIEDLGWNSALDYQESFELKQPLPLFTKLNMEEILE
;
A
#
# COMPACT_ATOMS: atom_id res chain seq x y z
N LEU A 1 -16.73 14.20 -13.69
CA LEU A 1 -17.09 13.82 -15.05
C LEU A 1 -16.91 12.31 -15.25
N LEU A 2 -17.56 11.73 -16.22
CA LEU A 2 -17.36 10.39 -16.76
C LEU A 2 -17.07 10.55 -18.24
N ASP A 3 -15.91 10.08 -18.70
CA ASP A 3 -15.45 10.23 -20.10
C ASP A 3 -15.66 11.67 -20.63
N SER A 4 -15.22 12.63 -19.82
CA SER A 4 -15.28 14.07 -20.11
C SER A 4 -16.70 14.67 -20.23
N SER A 5 -17.73 13.88 -19.88
CA SER A 5 -19.14 14.31 -19.88
C SER A 5 -19.72 14.28 -18.47
N GLN A 6 -20.77 15.08 -18.24
CA GLN A 6 -21.45 15.06 -16.97
C GLN A 6 -22.23 13.76 -16.74
N PHE A 7 -22.20 13.23 -15.52
CA PHE A 7 -23.04 12.12 -15.09
C PHE A 7 -24.51 12.40 -15.36
N SER A 8 -25.24 11.42 -15.91
CA SER A 8 -26.65 11.56 -16.20
C SER A 8 -27.40 10.24 -16.05
N LYS A 9 -28.25 10.16 -15.03
CA LYS A 9 -29.11 8.97 -14.79
C LYS A 9 -30.08 8.75 -15.95
N SER A 10 -30.70 9.81 -16.48
CA SER A 10 -31.69 9.70 -17.57
C SER A 10 -31.07 9.20 -18.88
N ARG A 11 -29.80 9.56 -19.14
CA ARG A 11 -29.04 9.10 -20.30
C ARG A 11 -28.27 7.81 -20.06
N ARG A 12 -28.39 7.21 -18.86
CA ARG A 12 -27.63 6.04 -18.43
C ARG A 12 -26.09 6.25 -18.52
N HIS A 13 -25.64 7.49 -18.43
CA HIS A 13 -24.22 7.84 -18.43
C HIS A 13 -23.75 7.97 -16.97
N ALA A 14 -23.57 6.83 -16.33
CA ALA A 14 -23.16 6.71 -14.94
C ALA A 14 -22.60 5.31 -14.67
N ILE A 15 -21.70 5.20 -13.70
CA ILE A 15 -21.28 3.92 -13.14
C ILE A 15 -22.17 3.64 -11.93
N TRP A 16 -22.91 2.55 -11.98
CA TRP A 16 -23.76 2.12 -10.89
C TRP A 16 -22.94 1.30 -9.89
N ILE A 17 -22.84 1.80 -8.67
CA ILE A 17 -22.02 1.16 -7.64
C ILE A 17 -22.42 -0.30 -7.37
N PRO A 18 -23.70 -0.70 -7.28
CA PRO A 18 -24.05 -2.10 -7.14
C PRO A 18 -23.48 -2.99 -8.26
N ASP A 19 -23.62 -2.57 -9.53
CA ASP A 19 -23.11 -3.32 -10.68
C ASP A 19 -21.59 -3.46 -10.66
N TYR A 20 -20.90 -2.41 -10.19
CA TYR A 20 -19.46 -2.45 -9.99
C TYR A 20 -19.07 -3.44 -8.88
N LEU A 21 -19.77 -3.41 -7.73
CA LEU A 21 -19.46 -4.24 -6.57
C LEU A 21 -19.76 -5.73 -6.77
N ASP A 22 -20.66 -6.07 -7.70
CA ASP A 22 -20.92 -7.44 -8.10
C ASP A 22 -19.75 -8.09 -8.86
N ARG A 23 -18.87 -7.27 -9.44
CA ARG A 23 -17.76 -7.72 -10.30
C ARG A 23 -16.37 -7.47 -9.72
N TYR A 24 -16.20 -6.38 -8.99
CA TYR A 24 -14.86 -5.87 -8.61
C TYR A 24 -14.76 -5.59 -7.11
N ASP A 25 -13.51 -5.66 -6.61
CA ASP A 25 -13.21 -5.32 -5.23
C ASP A 25 -13.46 -3.81 -4.98
N PRO A 26 -14.25 -3.46 -3.96
CA PRO A 26 -14.54 -2.06 -3.61
C PRO A 26 -13.28 -1.24 -3.30
N GLU A 27 -12.20 -1.85 -2.83
CA GLU A 27 -10.98 -1.12 -2.47
C GLU A 27 -10.25 -0.55 -3.69
N LEU A 28 -10.35 -1.21 -4.85
CA LEU A 28 -9.78 -0.68 -6.09
C LEU A 28 -10.46 0.64 -6.49
N LEU A 29 -11.80 0.69 -6.39
CA LEU A 29 -12.57 1.91 -6.65
C LEU A 29 -12.27 2.99 -5.61
N ARG A 30 -12.18 2.62 -4.32
CA ARG A 30 -11.82 3.56 -3.25
C ARG A 30 -10.46 4.22 -3.48
N PHE A 31 -9.45 3.42 -3.83
CA PHE A 31 -8.12 3.93 -4.18
C PHE A 31 -8.18 4.91 -5.34
N TYR A 32 -8.84 4.50 -6.43
CA TYR A 32 -8.91 5.34 -7.62
C TYR A 32 -9.66 6.65 -7.36
N LEU A 33 -10.83 6.59 -6.74
CA LEU A 33 -11.61 7.79 -6.43
C LEU A 33 -10.86 8.74 -5.49
N ALA A 34 -10.13 8.23 -4.50
CA ALA A 34 -9.27 9.05 -3.65
C ALA A 34 -8.12 9.70 -4.45
N SER A 35 -7.53 8.97 -5.42
CA SER A 35 -6.43 9.47 -6.24
C SER A 35 -6.84 10.60 -7.21
N ILE A 36 -8.11 10.62 -7.64
CA ILE A 36 -8.65 11.63 -8.54
C ILE A 36 -9.59 12.63 -7.85
N MET A 37 -9.68 12.62 -6.51
CA MET A 37 -10.61 13.47 -5.78
C MET A 37 -10.53 14.94 -6.20
N PRO A 38 -11.67 15.63 -6.43
CA PRO A 38 -11.71 17.01 -6.93
C PRO A 38 -11.41 18.03 -5.82
N GLU A 39 -10.15 18.10 -5.37
CA GLU A 39 -9.74 19.06 -4.33
C GLU A 39 -9.59 20.49 -4.85
N GLN A 40 -9.28 20.67 -6.12
CA GLN A 40 -9.07 21.98 -6.76
C GLN A 40 -9.70 22.12 -8.15
N LYS A 41 -9.92 21.01 -8.85
CA LYS A 41 -10.46 20.95 -10.22
C LYS A 41 -11.40 19.77 -10.32
N ASP A 42 -12.35 19.84 -11.24
CA ASP A 42 -13.22 18.71 -11.55
C ASP A 42 -12.41 17.45 -11.87
N ALA A 43 -12.88 16.32 -11.33
CA ALA A 43 -12.32 15.03 -11.64
C ALA A 43 -13.02 14.40 -12.84
N ASN A 44 -12.28 13.67 -13.66
CA ASN A 44 -12.79 12.90 -14.76
C ASN A 44 -12.48 11.42 -14.55
N PHE A 45 -13.50 10.60 -14.46
CA PHE A 45 -13.36 9.14 -14.41
C PHE A 45 -13.28 8.61 -15.83
N THR A 46 -12.28 7.80 -16.13
CA THR A 46 -12.23 6.95 -17.32
C THR A 46 -11.80 5.55 -16.93
N TRP A 47 -12.33 4.53 -17.59
CA TRP A 47 -11.92 3.15 -17.34
C TRP A 47 -10.45 2.90 -17.66
N GLU A 48 -9.93 3.57 -18.67
CA GLU A 48 -8.51 3.46 -19.05
C GLU A 48 -7.58 4.02 -17.97
N ASP A 49 -7.85 5.22 -17.44
CA ASP A 49 -7.07 5.80 -16.34
C ASP A 49 -7.23 4.96 -15.07
N TYR A 50 -8.44 4.45 -14.79
CA TYR A 50 -8.71 3.55 -13.68
C TYR A 50 -7.83 2.30 -13.74
N VAL A 51 -7.86 1.52 -14.84
CA VAL A 51 -7.04 0.31 -15.01
C VAL A 51 -5.55 0.63 -14.92
N THR A 52 -5.13 1.71 -15.57
CA THR A 52 -3.73 2.14 -15.60
C THR A 52 -3.24 2.44 -14.19
N ARG A 53 -3.94 3.25 -13.41
CA ARG A 53 -3.52 3.60 -12.05
C ARG A 53 -3.56 2.41 -11.09
N ILE A 54 -4.61 1.60 -11.16
CA ILE A 54 -4.66 0.38 -10.35
C ILE A 54 -3.46 -0.51 -10.64
N ASN A 55 -3.16 -0.79 -11.90
CA ASN A 55 -2.08 -1.70 -12.27
C ASN A 55 -0.68 -1.12 -12.01
N THR A 56 -0.47 0.18 -12.23
CA THR A 56 0.85 0.79 -12.13
C THR A 56 1.14 1.35 -10.74
N GLU A 57 0.20 2.10 -10.17
CA GLU A 57 0.40 2.74 -8.89
C GLU A 57 0.10 1.78 -7.73
N LEU A 58 -1.15 1.28 -7.62
CA LEU A 58 -1.52 0.43 -6.50
C LEU A 58 -0.79 -0.91 -6.53
N ILE A 59 -0.87 -1.66 -7.63
CA ILE A 59 -0.28 -2.99 -7.74
C ILE A 59 1.22 -2.91 -7.98
N GLY A 60 1.64 -2.13 -8.98
CA GLY A 60 3.04 -2.07 -9.42
C GLY A 60 3.98 -1.41 -8.41
N ASN A 61 3.51 -0.42 -7.67
CA ASN A 61 4.30 0.25 -6.63
C ASN A 61 4.02 -0.37 -5.25
N TYR A 62 2.84 -0.13 -4.64
CA TYR A 62 2.55 -0.53 -3.27
C TYR A 62 2.43 -2.05 -3.10
N GLY A 63 1.56 -2.71 -3.86
CA GLY A 63 1.32 -4.14 -3.73
C GLY A 63 2.56 -4.99 -3.99
N ASN A 64 3.35 -4.61 -5.00
CA ASN A 64 4.60 -5.30 -5.34
C ASN A 64 5.65 -5.15 -4.24
N LEU A 65 5.82 -3.95 -3.66
CA LEU A 65 6.74 -3.74 -2.54
C LEU A 65 6.37 -4.64 -1.36
N MET A 66 5.11 -4.59 -0.92
CA MET A 66 4.61 -5.36 0.21
C MET A 66 4.84 -6.87 -0.01
N TYR A 67 4.46 -7.37 -1.17
CA TYR A 67 4.62 -8.79 -1.49
C TYR A 67 6.09 -9.22 -1.58
N ARG A 68 6.95 -8.43 -2.23
CA ARG A 68 8.39 -8.73 -2.37
C ARG A 68 9.08 -8.81 -1.01
N VAL A 69 8.84 -7.84 -0.14
CA VAL A 69 9.44 -7.82 1.21
C VAL A 69 9.01 -9.05 2.01
N MET A 70 7.70 -9.24 2.16
CA MET A 70 7.17 -10.32 3.00
C MET A 70 7.46 -11.71 2.43
N SER A 71 7.33 -11.92 1.12
CA SER A 71 7.59 -13.22 0.49
C SER A 71 9.06 -13.59 0.53
N PHE A 72 9.97 -12.62 0.33
CA PHE A 72 11.39 -12.88 0.43
C PHE A 72 11.82 -13.17 1.88
N ALA A 73 11.29 -12.43 2.85
CA ALA A 73 11.54 -12.66 4.27
C ALA A 73 11.03 -14.05 4.69
N ASN A 74 9.77 -14.36 4.43
CA ASN A 74 9.16 -15.65 4.78
C ASN A 74 9.88 -16.86 4.14
N LYS A 75 10.32 -16.72 2.87
CA LYS A 75 11.05 -17.78 2.17
C LYS A 75 12.42 -18.07 2.77
N ASN A 76 13.16 -17.05 3.19
CA ASN A 76 14.54 -17.18 3.62
C ASN A 76 14.69 -17.33 5.14
N PHE A 77 13.67 -16.90 5.89
CA PHE A 77 13.62 -16.95 7.36
C PHE A 77 12.28 -17.50 7.84
N PRO A 78 11.96 -18.78 7.52
CA PRO A 78 10.67 -19.38 7.87
C PRO A 78 10.48 -19.54 9.39
N GLU A 79 11.56 -19.56 10.18
CA GLU A 79 11.55 -19.63 11.64
C GLU A 79 11.29 -18.25 12.33
N GLY A 80 11.10 -17.21 11.52
CA GLY A 80 11.01 -15.83 11.98
C GLY A 80 12.31 -15.05 11.78
N LEU A 81 12.23 -13.75 12.02
CA LEU A 81 13.35 -12.80 11.93
C LEU A 81 13.44 -11.98 13.20
N SER A 82 14.67 -11.67 13.62
CA SER A 82 14.88 -10.74 14.73
C SER A 82 16.15 -9.91 14.52
N SER A 83 16.09 -8.63 14.88
CA SER A 83 17.25 -7.76 14.94
C SER A 83 17.07 -6.67 15.97
N LYS A 84 18.06 -6.54 16.84
CA LYS A 84 18.13 -5.45 17.84
C LYS A 84 18.81 -4.19 17.29
N ASN A 85 19.36 -4.26 16.09
CA ASN A 85 20.06 -3.15 15.49
C ASN A 85 19.07 -2.23 14.77
N PRO A 86 18.83 -1.00 15.27
CA PRO A 86 18.06 -0.01 14.51
C PRO A 86 18.87 0.37 13.27
N VAL A 87 18.35 0.04 12.11
CA VAL A 87 19.06 0.28 10.85
C VAL A 87 18.34 1.32 10.04
N ASN A 88 19.15 2.05 9.30
CA ASN A 88 18.81 3.06 8.30
C ASN A 88 17.91 4.19 8.79
N ASN A 89 18.52 5.18 9.38
CA ASN A 89 17.87 6.42 9.79
C ASN A 89 17.12 7.11 8.64
N GLU A 90 17.60 6.96 7.39
CA GLU A 90 16.98 7.63 6.24
C GLU A 90 15.58 7.12 5.92
N LEU A 91 15.36 5.81 5.89
CA LEU A 91 14.03 5.24 5.63
C LEU A 91 13.05 5.56 6.77
N ASN A 92 13.53 5.52 8.02
CA ASN A 92 12.75 5.89 9.19
C ASN A 92 12.37 7.37 9.18
N GLU A 93 13.27 8.27 8.80
CA GLU A 93 12.98 9.71 8.68
C GLU A 93 12.00 10.00 7.55
N LYS A 94 12.10 9.29 6.41
CA LYS A 94 11.11 9.36 5.33
C LYS A 94 9.74 8.91 5.82
N THR A 95 9.67 7.83 6.62
CA THR A 95 8.42 7.34 7.20
C THR A 95 7.79 8.36 8.14
N LYS A 96 8.56 8.97 9.05
CA LYS A 96 8.07 10.03 9.95
C LYS A 96 7.59 11.24 9.17
N THR A 97 8.33 11.64 8.15
CA THR A 97 7.96 12.77 7.30
C THR A 97 6.65 12.49 6.56
N ALA A 98 6.49 11.29 6.02
CA ALA A 98 5.26 10.88 5.35
C ALA A 98 4.09 10.79 6.34
N PHE A 99 4.31 10.21 7.52
CA PHE A 99 3.32 10.15 8.60
C PHE A 99 2.73 11.55 8.92
N ASN A 100 3.60 12.54 9.13
CA ASN A 100 3.16 13.91 9.41
C ASN A 100 2.36 14.50 8.24
N LYS A 101 2.86 14.35 6.99
CA LYS A 101 2.15 14.82 5.79
C LYS A 101 0.79 14.19 5.60
N VAL A 102 0.69 12.87 5.85
CA VAL A 102 -0.57 12.11 5.73
C VAL A 102 -1.54 12.55 6.81
N SER A 103 -1.09 12.67 8.08
CA SER A 103 -1.91 13.12 9.19
C SER A 103 -2.50 14.49 8.93
N GLU A 104 -1.67 15.48 8.60
CA GLU A 104 -2.10 16.85 8.27
C GLU A 104 -3.09 16.86 7.09
N ALA A 105 -2.85 16.06 6.08
CA ALA A 105 -3.71 16.01 4.90
C ALA A 105 -5.07 15.37 5.22
N LEU A 106 -5.10 14.30 6.03
CA LEU A 106 -6.35 13.64 6.45
C LEU A 106 -7.17 14.56 7.34
N GLU A 107 -6.56 15.24 8.33
CA GLU A 107 -7.25 16.21 9.19
C GLU A 107 -7.84 17.39 8.38
N ALA A 108 -7.15 17.79 7.30
CA ALA A 108 -7.64 18.83 6.39
C ALA A 108 -8.61 18.29 5.31
N CYS A 109 -9.05 17.03 5.38
CA CYS A 109 -9.88 16.34 4.38
C CYS A 109 -9.30 16.38 2.94
N LYS A 110 -7.97 16.43 2.82
CA LYS A 110 -7.24 16.40 1.55
C LYS A 110 -6.79 14.98 1.22
N PHE A 111 -7.75 14.11 0.93
CA PHE A 111 -7.52 12.66 0.76
C PHE A 111 -6.57 12.32 -0.40
N LYS A 112 -6.68 13.03 -1.52
CA LYS A 112 -5.76 12.88 -2.65
C LYS A 112 -4.32 13.18 -2.25
N LYS A 113 -4.09 14.27 -1.51
CA LYS A 113 -2.76 14.64 -1.02
C LYS A 113 -2.21 13.62 -0.03
N ALA A 114 -3.08 13.11 0.86
CA ALA A 114 -2.69 12.06 1.81
C ALA A 114 -2.27 10.77 1.07
N LEU A 115 -3.09 10.30 0.13
CA LEU A 115 -2.78 9.11 -0.65
C LEU A 115 -1.50 9.28 -1.48
N GLN A 116 -1.28 10.45 -2.08
CA GLN A 116 -0.06 10.77 -2.81
C GLN A 116 1.18 10.62 -1.91
N ALA A 117 1.15 11.15 -0.68
CA ALA A 117 2.27 11.04 0.25
C ALA A 117 2.58 9.57 0.62
N ILE A 118 1.55 8.71 0.75
CA ILE A 118 1.73 7.28 0.99
C ILE A 118 2.37 6.60 -0.23
N MET A 119 1.94 6.94 -1.44
CA MET A 119 2.48 6.36 -2.68
C MET A 119 3.93 6.80 -2.93
N GLU A 120 4.28 8.05 -2.61
CA GLU A 120 5.66 8.55 -2.64
C GLU A 120 6.54 7.80 -1.62
N LEU A 121 6.04 7.54 -0.42
CA LEU A 121 6.74 6.74 0.59
C LEU A 121 6.96 5.30 0.09
N SER A 122 5.94 4.68 -0.49
CA SER A 122 6.06 3.34 -1.09
C SER A 122 7.11 3.29 -2.19
N GLN A 123 7.15 4.30 -3.06
CA GLN A 123 8.17 4.42 -4.11
C GLN A 123 9.58 4.54 -3.51
N ALA A 124 9.75 5.33 -2.46
CA ALA A 124 11.03 5.44 -1.74
C ALA A 124 11.45 4.09 -1.14
N GLY A 125 10.49 3.31 -0.61
CA GLY A 125 10.72 1.96 -0.14
C GLY A 125 11.20 1.00 -1.24
N ASN A 126 10.61 1.07 -2.45
CA ASN A 126 11.05 0.27 -3.58
C ASN A 126 12.49 0.58 -4.01
N ILE A 127 12.87 1.86 -4.02
CA ILE A 127 14.24 2.29 -4.32
C ILE A 127 15.18 1.75 -3.25
N ALA A 128 14.89 1.99 -1.98
CA ALA A 128 15.70 1.54 -0.86
C ALA A 128 15.85 0.00 -0.83
N LEU A 129 14.80 -0.77 -1.16
CA LEU A 129 14.85 -2.23 -1.24
C LEU A 129 15.78 -2.71 -2.36
N ASN A 130 15.75 -2.04 -3.51
CA ASN A 130 16.63 -2.37 -4.62
C ASN A 130 18.09 -2.04 -4.30
N ASP A 131 18.36 -0.92 -3.63
CA ASP A 131 19.70 -0.50 -3.22
C ASP A 131 20.28 -1.43 -2.14
N ALA A 132 19.47 -1.80 -1.14
CA ALA A 132 19.85 -2.76 -0.10
C ALA A 132 20.09 -4.16 -0.66
N ALA A 133 19.38 -4.55 -1.72
CA ALA A 133 19.51 -5.82 -2.43
C ALA A 133 19.59 -7.05 -1.49
N PRO A 134 18.57 -7.32 -0.62
CA PRO A 134 18.63 -8.42 0.35
C PRO A 134 18.84 -9.79 -0.30
N TRP A 135 18.48 -9.98 -1.58
CA TRP A 135 18.76 -11.20 -2.35
C TRP A 135 20.24 -11.44 -2.62
N LYS A 136 21.09 -10.41 -2.49
CA LYS A 136 22.54 -10.56 -2.51
C LYS A 136 23.07 -10.80 -1.10
N GLN A 137 22.55 -10.07 -0.12
CA GLN A 137 22.96 -10.17 1.28
C GLN A 137 22.74 -11.57 1.84
N VAL A 138 21.61 -12.23 1.56
CA VAL A 138 21.26 -13.55 2.12
C VAL A 138 22.33 -14.62 1.83
N LYS A 139 23.12 -14.44 0.77
CA LYS A 139 24.21 -15.36 0.39
C LYS A 139 25.57 -14.93 0.95
N ALA A 140 25.78 -13.65 1.17
CA ALA A 140 27.04 -13.07 1.59
C ALA A 140 27.14 -12.90 3.10
N ASP A 141 26.06 -12.41 3.71
CA ASP A 141 25.97 -12.12 5.14
C ASP A 141 24.49 -12.24 5.57
N ARG A 142 24.15 -13.39 6.15
CA ARG A 142 22.77 -13.70 6.53
C ARG A 142 22.25 -12.81 7.66
N GLU A 143 23.11 -12.43 8.60
CA GLU A 143 22.75 -11.53 9.73
C GLU A 143 22.45 -10.11 9.25
N ALA A 144 23.28 -9.59 8.34
CA ALA A 144 23.01 -8.30 7.70
C ALA A 144 21.71 -8.33 6.88
N CYS A 145 21.43 -9.44 6.19
CA CYS A 145 20.19 -9.62 5.46
C CYS A 145 18.98 -9.62 6.39
N GLU A 146 19.05 -10.34 7.51
CA GLU A 146 17.99 -10.41 8.52
C GLU A 146 17.68 -9.02 9.08
N THR A 147 18.73 -8.28 9.46
CA THR A 147 18.62 -6.89 9.93
C THR A 147 17.95 -5.98 8.91
N THR A 148 18.36 -6.07 7.65
CA THR A 148 17.74 -5.34 6.53
C THR A 148 16.26 -5.68 6.39
N LEU A 149 15.91 -6.97 6.44
CA LEU A 149 14.52 -7.41 6.28
C LEU A 149 13.64 -6.98 7.46
N VAL A 150 14.12 -7.05 8.71
CA VAL A 150 13.39 -6.55 9.89
C VAL A 150 13.04 -5.07 9.71
N GLN A 151 13.95 -4.28 9.15
CA GLN A 151 13.69 -2.88 8.84
C GLN A 151 12.57 -2.72 7.78
N PHE A 152 12.62 -3.48 6.68
CA PHE A 152 11.59 -3.41 5.64
C PHE A 152 10.23 -3.98 6.11
N LEU A 153 10.22 -4.92 7.05
CA LEU A 153 8.98 -5.39 7.68
C LEU A 153 8.36 -4.30 8.58
N ASN A 154 9.15 -3.56 9.32
CA ASN A 154 8.68 -2.37 10.06
C ASN A 154 8.15 -1.30 9.10
N PHE A 155 8.85 -1.04 8.00
CA PHE A 155 8.38 -0.14 6.95
C PHE A 155 7.04 -0.61 6.34
N SER A 156 6.88 -1.91 6.11
CA SER A 156 5.62 -2.50 5.64
C SER A 156 4.50 -2.38 6.67
N SER A 157 4.82 -2.48 7.97
CA SER A 157 3.88 -2.21 9.07
C SER A 157 3.39 -0.76 9.02
N SER A 158 4.31 0.20 8.89
CA SER A 158 3.98 1.63 8.76
C SER A 158 3.08 1.89 7.55
N LEU A 159 3.42 1.34 6.39
CA LEU A 159 2.62 1.47 5.18
C LEU A 159 1.21 0.87 5.34
N SER A 160 1.07 -0.26 6.06
CA SER A 160 -0.23 -0.87 6.32
C SER A 160 -1.13 0.05 7.14
N VAL A 161 -0.59 0.67 8.21
CA VAL A 161 -1.35 1.62 9.03
C VAL A 161 -1.71 2.87 8.23
N LEU A 162 -0.75 3.47 7.52
CA LEU A 162 -1.00 4.69 6.73
C LEU A 162 -2.02 4.47 5.60
N MET A 163 -2.05 3.28 5.00
CA MET A 163 -2.99 2.94 3.92
C MET A 163 -4.37 2.53 4.43
N SER A 164 -4.52 2.16 5.70
CA SER A 164 -5.77 1.61 6.25
C SER A 164 -7.02 2.50 6.07
N PRO A 165 -6.95 3.84 6.10
CA PRO A 165 -8.11 4.68 5.83
C PRO A 165 -8.65 4.55 4.39
N PHE A 166 -7.78 4.19 3.45
CA PHE A 166 -8.13 4.03 2.04
C PHE A 166 -8.51 2.59 1.70
N LEU A 167 -7.72 1.63 2.16
CA LEU A 167 -7.80 0.19 1.84
C LEU A 167 -7.82 -0.65 3.13
N PRO A 168 -8.90 -0.59 3.92
CA PRO A 168 -8.95 -1.24 5.24
C PRO A 168 -8.75 -2.76 5.19
N LYS A 169 -9.35 -3.46 4.23
CA LYS A 169 -9.25 -4.92 4.11
C LYS A 169 -7.85 -5.36 3.66
N SER A 170 -7.29 -4.69 2.66
CA SER A 170 -5.95 -5.01 2.15
C SER A 170 -4.87 -4.66 3.17
N SER A 171 -5.05 -3.57 3.92
CA SER A 171 -4.17 -3.20 5.03
C SER A 171 -4.22 -4.24 6.15
N GLN A 172 -5.41 -4.73 6.53
CA GLN A 172 -5.54 -5.81 7.50
C GLN A 172 -4.87 -7.10 7.01
N LYS A 173 -5.06 -7.49 5.74
CA LYS A 173 -4.37 -8.66 5.17
C LYS A 173 -2.85 -8.54 5.24
N ALA A 174 -2.32 -7.36 4.90
CA ALA A 174 -0.88 -7.12 5.01
C ALA A 174 -0.40 -7.21 6.47
N TRP A 175 -1.18 -6.67 7.40
CA TRP A 175 -0.94 -6.74 8.84
C TRP A 175 -0.93 -8.19 9.35
N ASP A 176 -1.89 -9.00 8.91
CA ASP A 176 -1.97 -10.43 9.24
C ASP A 176 -0.76 -11.21 8.70
N PHE A 177 -0.28 -10.90 7.47
CA PHE A 177 0.91 -11.53 6.90
C PHE A 177 2.19 -11.19 7.66
N LEU A 178 2.24 -10.02 8.32
CA LEU A 178 3.33 -9.63 9.21
C LEU A 178 3.31 -10.38 10.56
N GLY A 179 2.38 -11.33 10.74
CA GLY A 179 2.26 -12.12 11.96
C GLY A 179 1.59 -11.39 13.13
N LYS A 180 0.86 -10.31 12.84
CA LYS A 180 0.19 -9.49 13.85
C LYS A 180 -1.27 -9.93 13.98
N ASP A 181 -1.70 -10.26 15.21
CA ASP A 181 -3.06 -10.77 15.48
C ASP A 181 -4.08 -9.67 15.86
N SER A 182 -3.62 -8.42 16.04
CA SER A 182 -4.50 -7.29 16.32
C SER A 182 -5.24 -6.81 15.08
N LYS A 183 -6.43 -6.25 15.28
CA LYS A 183 -7.10 -5.53 14.19
C LYS A 183 -6.44 -4.17 14.00
N ILE A 184 -6.15 -3.84 12.75
CA ILE A 184 -5.51 -2.57 12.39
C ILE A 184 -6.42 -1.37 12.71
N GLU A 185 -7.74 -1.55 12.66
CA GLU A 185 -8.74 -0.53 13.01
C GLU A 185 -8.77 -0.16 14.50
N ASP A 186 -8.32 -1.08 15.37
CA ASP A 186 -8.27 -0.86 16.83
C ASP A 186 -6.95 -0.20 17.27
N LEU A 187 -6.00 0.00 16.36
CA LEU A 187 -4.71 0.61 16.65
C LEU A 187 -4.81 2.13 16.69
N GLY A 188 -4.04 2.75 17.57
CA GLY A 188 -3.81 4.18 17.50
C GLY A 188 -3.03 4.57 16.24
N TRP A 189 -3.33 5.75 15.67
CA TRP A 189 -2.68 6.23 14.44
C TRP A 189 -1.14 6.25 14.53
N ASN A 190 -0.61 6.56 15.71
CA ASN A 190 0.84 6.59 15.97
C ASN A 190 1.51 5.22 15.85
N SER A 191 0.76 4.11 15.84
CA SER A 191 1.31 2.76 15.61
C SER A 191 2.01 2.63 14.24
N ALA A 192 1.76 3.55 13.31
CA ALA A 192 2.53 3.67 12.08
C ALA A 192 4.03 3.96 12.30
N LEU A 193 4.41 4.42 13.49
CA LEU A 193 5.80 4.73 13.87
C LEU A 193 6.39 3.73 14.86
N ASP A 194 5.63 2.69 15.25
CA ASP A 194 6.12 1.66 16.14
C ASP A 194 7.18 0.81 15.47
N TYR A 195 8.22 0.45 16.25
CA TYR A 195 9.27 -0.43 15.80
C TYR A 195 9.18 -1.79 16.51
N GLN A 196 9.32 -2.85 15.75
CA GLN A 196 9.32 -4.24 16.24
C GLN A 196 10.67 -4.89 15.96
N GLU A 197 11.26 -5.55 16.96
CA GLU A 197 12.55 -6.22 16.82
C GLU A 197 12.44 -7.62 16.17
N SER A 198 11.27 -8.23 16.20
CA SER A 198 11.05 -9.59 15.71
C SER A 198 9.74 -9.76 14.96
N PHE A 199 9.73 -10.66 13.98
CA PHE A 199 8.57 -11.00 13.17
C PHE A 199 8.46 -12.51 12.96
N GLU A 200 7.24 -13.04 13.12
CA GLU A 200 6.86 -14.39 12.73
C GLU A 200 5.81 -14.29 11.61
N LEU A 201 6.29 -14.35 10.37
CA LEU A 201 5.45 -14.09 9.22
C LEU A 201 4.48 -15.23 8.93
N LYS A 202 3.26 -14.90 8.55
CA LYS A 202 2.35 -15.85 7.88
C LYS A 202 2.65 -15.89 6.39
N GLN A 203 2.26 -16.97 5.71
CA GLN A 203 2.48 -17.12 4.27
C GLN A 203 1.85 -15.96 3.49
N PRO A 204 2.63 -15.06 2.87
CA PRO A 204 2.07 -13.91 2.17
C PRO A 204 1.49 -14.32 0.81
N LEU A 205 0.41 -13.67 0.43
CA LEU A 205 -0.21 -13.72 -0.89
C LEU A 205 -0.22 -12.32 -1.50
N PRO A 206 -0.28 -12.19 -2.82
CA PRO A 206 -0.51 -10.89 -3.46
C PRO A 206 -1.77 -10.23 -2.90
N LEU A 207 -1.68 -8.94 -2.54
CA LEU A 207 -2.81 -8.18 -1.99
C LEU A 207 -3.87 -7.87 -3.04
N PHE A 208 -3.45 -7.76 -4.30
CA PHE A 208 -4.28 -7.34 -5.42
C PHE A 208 -4.03 -8.21 -6.64
N THR A 209 -5.05 -8.31 -7.50
CA THR A 209 -4.98 -8.93 -8.82
C THR A 209 -5.00 -7.86 -9.90
N LYS A 210 -4.16 -8.00 -10.93
CA LYS A 210 -4.15 -7.06 -12.07
C LYS A 210 -5.51 -7.04 -12.77
N LEU A 211 -5.91 -5.85 -13.16
CA LEU A 211 -7.10 -5.64 -13.98
C LEU A 211 -6.76 -5.79 -15.47
N ASN A 212 -7.66 -6.42 -16.21
CA ASN A 212 -7.61 -6.48 -17.67
C ASN A 212 -8.66 -5.54 -18.24
N MET A 213 -8.26 -4.65 -19.14
CA MET A 213 -9.16 -3.68 -19.76
C MET A 213 -10.29 -4.35 -20.55
N GLU A 214 -10.01 -5.47 -21.23
CA GLU A 214 -11.01 -6.21 -22.01
C GLU A 214 -12.12 -6.75 -21.13
N GLU A 215 -11.79 -7.27 -19.92
CA GLU A 215 -12.74 -7.81 -18.95
C GLU A 215 -13.62 -6.73 -18.29
N ILE A 216 -13.16 -5.48 -18.28
CA ILE A 216 -13.88 -4.36 -17.66
C ILE A 216 -14.95 -3.81 -18.60
N LEU A 217 -14.76 -3.90 -19.90
CA LEU A 217 -15.68 -3.38 -20.92
C LEU A 217 -16.77 -4.36 -21.32
N GLU A 218 -16.68 -5.64 -20.90
CA GLU A 218 -17.73 -6.65 -21.02
C GLU A 218 -18.78 -6.55 -19.89
#